data_0a7af35b3dc64c217e38aa7c7e7c9d06
#
_entry.id   0a7af35b3dc64c217e38aa7c7e7c9d06
#
_cell.length_a   1.000
_cell.length_b   1.000
_cell.length_c   1.000
_cell.angle_alpha   90.00
_cell.angle_beta   90.00
_cell.angle_gamma   90.00
#
_symmetry.space_group_name_H-M   'P 1'
#
loop_
_entity.id
_entity.type
_entity.pdbx_description
1 polymer ?
#
loop_
_entity_poly.entity_id
_entity_poly.type
_entity_poly.pdbx_seq_one_letter_code
_entity_poly.pdbx_strand_id
1 'polypeptide(L)'
;VQSFYFQQNLIKITNNKQMKKLFIASCLFCFAMQLNAQVKKVKHVVLIGCDGFGAYAVPDAKMPNLKKLMETGSWSLKARSVLPSSSAVNWASMLMGAGPTEHGYTEWGSKTPEIPSATTTKYGIFPSIFSVIRDQKPNAKTAVIYSWPGIGPLVEKDAISIVVPGNDNDDFCADTAATIIKRDKPYFTFVHLDEPDHTGHSIGHRTPAYYEQLQKVDIRIGKIVQAVKDAGIEDETIIILSADHGGTGKGHGGKSLDEVEIPWVINGVGVKKNHEIKDVIITYDTGATIAWILGLKTPQSWRGKAVGDGFQ
;
A
#
# COMPACT_ATOMS: atom_id res chain seq x y z
N VAL A 1 -0.95 -63.82 -27.08
CA VAL A 1 -1.80 -62.76 -27.67
C VAL A 1 -2.36 -61.83 -26.55
N GLN A 2 -2.81 -62.35 -25.40
CA GLN A 2 -3.35 -61.54 -24.30
C GLN A 2 -2.31 -60.61 -23.59
N SER A 3 -1.03 -61.03 -23.54
CA SER A 3 0.06 -60.22 -22.91
C SER A 3 0.38 -58.94 -23.72
N PHE A 4 0.23 -58.99 -25.06
CA PHE A 4 0.54 -57.83 -25.92
C PHE A 4 -0.52 -56.71 -25.83
N TYR A 5 -1.79 -57.08 -25.66
CA TYR A 5 -2.88 -56.12 -25.48
C TYR A 5 -2.83 -55.40 -24.14
N PHE A 6 -2.34 -56.08 -23.08
CA PHE A 6 -2.22 -55.47 -21.75
C PHE A 6 -1.08 -54.41 -21.69
N GLN A 7 0.04 -54.69 -22.38
CA GLN A 7 1.14 -53.70 -22.47
C GLN A 7 0.78 -52.48 -23.30
N GLN A 8 0.04 -52.63 -24.42
CA GLN A 8 -0.39 -51.48 -25.20
C GLN A 8 -1.37 -50.57 -24.47
N ASN A 9 -2.25 -51.12 -23.65
CA ASN A 9 -3.20 -50.32 -22.84
C ASN A 9 -2.49 -49.61 -21.67
N LEU A 10 -1.48 -50.22 -21.04
CA LEU A 10 -0.68 -49.59 -20.00
C LEU A 10 0.13 -48.42 -20.55
N ILE A 11 0.72 -48.55 -21.74
CA ILE A 11 1.47 -47.46 -22.39
C ILE A 11 0.53 -46.29 -22.78
N LYS A 12 -0.69 -46.56 -23.24
CA LYS A 12 -1.67 -45.52 -23.52
C LYS A 12 -2.16 -44.78 -22.28
N ILE A 13 -2.32 -45.49 -21.14
CA ILE A 13 -2.75 -44.87 -19.85
C ILE A 13 -1.64 -44.05 -19.23
N THR A 14 -0.39 -44.50 -19.32
CA THR A 14 0.77 -43.75 -18.80
C THR A 14 1.03 -42.49 -19.65
N ASN A 15 0.95 -42.58 -20.97
CA ASN A 15 1.07 -41.42 -21.86
C ASN A 15 -0.02 -40.37 -21.62
N ASN A 16 -1.25 -40.81 -21.35
CA ASN A 16 -2.37 -39.90 -21.09
C ASN A 16 -2.20 -39.17 -19.71
N LYS A 17 -1.67 -39.86 -18.69
CA LYS A 17 -1.34 -39.20 -17.39
C LYS A 17 -0.16 -38.26 -17.50
N GLN A 18 0.87 -38.60 -18.27
CA GLN A 18 2.00 -37.69 -18.50
C GLN A 18 1.59 -36.47 -19.34
N MET A 19 0.80 -36.66 -20.39
CA MET A 19 0.27 -35.53 -21.18
C MET A 19 -0.61 -34.61 -20.35
N LYS A 20 -1.48 -35.13 -19.48
CA LYS A 20 -2.27 -34.31 -18.55
C LYS A 20 -1.39 -33.51 -17.57
N LYS A 21 -0.33 -34.12 -17.01
CA LYS A 21 0.62 -33.43 -16.15
C LYS A 21 1.39 -32.33 -16.88
N LEU A 22 1.85 -32.58 -18.12
CA LEU A 22 2.49 -31.57 -18.96
C LEU A 22 1.52 -30.42 -19.31
N PHE A 23 0.27 -30.73 -19.61
CA PHE A 23 -0.73 -29.70 -19.93
C PHE A 23 -1.05 -28.83 -18.71
N ILE A 24 -1.21 -29.42 -17.51
CA ILE A 24 -1.42 -28.68 -16.26
C ILE A 24 -0.19 -27.82 -15.92
N ALA A 25 1.02 -28.36 -16.07
CA ALA A 25 2.26 -27.62 -15.84
C ALA A 25 2.42 -26.45 -16.84
N SER A 26 2.07 -26.67 -18.12
CA SER A 26 2.10 -25.63 -19.15
C SER A 26 1.07 -24.53 -18.87
N CYS A 27 -0.17 -24.89 -18.45
CA CYS A 27 -1.18 -23.90 -18.07
C CYS A 27 -0.78 -23.08 -16.84
N LEU A 28 -0.20 -23.72 -15.82
CA LEU A 28 0.33 -23.03 -14.63
C LEU A 28 1.50 -22.11 -14.97
N PHE A 29 2.38 -22.53 -15.89
CA PHE A 29 3.51 -21.72 -16.35
C PHE A 29 3.04 -20.53 -17.20
N CYS A 30 2.05 -20.72 -18.08
CA CYS A 30 1.43 -19.64 -18.85
C CYS A 30 0.71 -18.63 -17.94
N PHE A 31 0.00 -19.11 -16.92
CA PHE A 31 -0.67 -18.23 -15.93
C PHE A 31 0.32 -17.42 -15.11
N ALA A 32 1.42 -18.05 -14.68
CA ALA A 32 2.51 -17.35 -13.98
C ALA A 32 3.24 -16.34 -14.89
N MET A 33 3.38 -16.63 -16.19
CA MET A 33 3.93 -15.68 -17.16
C MET A 33 3.01 -14.50 -17.42
N GLN A 34 1.69 -14.69 -17.44
CA GLN A 34 0.73 -13.59 -17.61
C GLN A 34 0.73 -12.64 -16.42
N LEU A 35 0.76 -13.17 -15.19
CA LEU A 35 0.91 -12.35 -13.97
C LEU A 35 2.21 -11.53 -13.99
N ASN A 36 3.34 -12.15 -14.37
CA ASN A 36 4.60 -11.44 -14.50
C ASN A 36 4.62 -10.41 -15.65
N ALA A 37 3.88 -10.63 -16.73
CA ALA A 37 3.80 -9.69 -17.85
C ALA A 37 2.98 -8.44 -17.47
N GLN A 38 1.99 -8.57 -16.61
CA GLN A 38 1.11 -7.49 -16.20
C GLN A 38 1.79 -6.58 -15.17
N VAL A 39 2.52 -7.15 -14.21
CA VAL A 39 3.36 -6.40 -13.26
C VAL A 39 4.52 -5.68 -13.99
N LYS A 40 5.06 -6.24 -15.06
CA LYS A 40 6.10 -5.57 -15.88
C LYS A 40 5.65 -4.25 -16.54
N LYS A 41 4.37 -3.97 -16.63
CA LYS A 41 3.84 -2.73 -17.21
C LYS A 41 3.86 -1.57 -16.21
N VAL A 42 3.90 -1.86 -14.90
CA VAL A 42 3.89 -0.83 -13.86
C VAL A 42 5.27 -0.16 -13.75
N LYS A 43 5.29 1.15 -13.86
CA LYS A 43 6.49 1.98 -13.72
C LYS A 43 6.39 2.96 -12.55
N HIS A 44 5.17 3.21 -12.07
CA HIS A 44 4.91 4.19 -11.02
C HIS A 44 3.95 3.63 -9.98
N VAL A 45 4.24 3.86 -8.71
CA VAL A 45 3.30 3.62 -7.61
C VAL A 45 3.15 4.89 -6.81
N VAL A 46 1.91 5.29 -6.56
CA VAL A 46 1.55 6.41 -5.69
C VAL A 46 0.82 5.85 -4.48
N LEU A 47 1.38 6.00 -3.30
CA LEU A 47 0.74 5.70 -2.03
C LEU A 47 0.19 7.01 -1.44
N ILE A 48 -1.12 7.07 -1.22
CA ILE A 48 -1.81 8.17 -0.55
C ILE A 48 -2.18 7.66 0.85
N GLY A 49 -1.61 8.25 1.88
CA GLY A 49 -1.90 7.98 3.28
C GLY A 49 -2.75 9.09 3.88
N CYS A 50 -3.89 8.72 4.49
CA CYS A 50 -4.78 9.65 5.18
C CYS A 50 -4.80 9.29 6.67
N ASP A 51 -4.23 10.14 7.52
CA ASP A 51 -4.10 9.88 8.96
C ASP A 51 -5.47 9.81 9.64
N GLY A 52 -5.67 8.87 10.55
CA GLY A 52 -6.89 8.72 11.33
C GLY A 52 -8.16 8.40 10.53
N PHE A 53 -8.03 7.94 9.28
CA PHE A 53 -9.20 7.62 8.43
C PHE A 53 -9.73 6.22 8.72
N GLY A 54 -10.69 6.10 9.64
CA GLY A 54 -11.35 4.84 9.95
C GLY A 54 -12.26 4.35 8.82
N ALA A 55 -12.20 3.04 8.54
CA ALA A 55 -13.02 2.41 7.50
C ALA A 55 -14.52 2.60 7.69
N TYR A 56 -14.98 2.74 8.94
CA TYR A 56 -16.37 3.00 9.28
C TYR A 56 -16.96 4.25 8.61
N ALA A 57 -16.12 5.22 8.24
CA ALA A 57 -16.58 6.47 7.67
C ALA A 57 -16.85 6.40 6.16
N VAL A 58 -16.25 5.45 5.45
CA VAL A 58 -16.33 5.36 3.98
C VAL A 58 -17.76 5.24 3.44
N PRO A 59 -18.67 4.45 4.02
CA PRO A 59 -20.04 4.33 3.50
C PRO A 59 -20.78 5.66 3.47
N ASP A 60 -20.64 6.46 4.53
CA ASP A 60 -21.43 7.68 4.77
C ASP A 60 -20.72 8.94 4.25
N ALA A 61 -19.40 8.89 4.06
CA ALA A 61 -18.61 10.04 3.60
C ALA A 61 -18.93 10.43 2.16
N LYS A 62 -19.03 11.74 1.91
CA LYS A 62 -19.16 12.31 0.57
C LYS A 62 -17.77 12.41 -0.08
N MET A 63 -17.25 11.29 -0.54
CA MET A 63 -15.92 11.14 -1.12
C MET A 63 -16.01 10.56 -2.55
N PRO A 64 -16.44 11.36 -3.55
CA PRO A 64 -16.63 10.86 -4.91
C PRO A 64 -15.34 10.37 -5.58
N ASN A 65 -14.17 10.98 -5.30
CA ASN A 65 -12.89 10.54 -5.86
C ASN A 65 -12.47 9.19 -5.28
N LEU A 66 -12.58 8.99 -3.96
CA LEU A 66 -12.35 7.70 -3.32
C LEU A 66 -13.31 6.64 -3.86
N LYS A 67 -14.61 6.93 -3.91
CA LYS A 67 -15.62 6.00 -4.44
C LYS A 67 -15.30 5.62 -5.89
N LYS A 68 -14.81 6.57 -6.69
CA LYS A 68 -14.38 6.29 -8.07
C LYS A 68 -13.17 5.35 -8.13
N LEU A 69 -12.18 5.54 -7.24
CA LEU A 69 -11.05 4.61 -7.13
C LEU A 69 -11.51 3.20 -6.75
N MET A 70 -12.47 3.06 -5.83
CA MET A 70 -13.06 1.76 -5.45
C MET A 70 -13.83 1.11 -6.61
N GLU A 71 -14.68 1.85 -7.30
CA GLU A 71 -15.46 1.37 -8.46
C GLU A 71 -14.58 0.86 -9.61
N THR A 72 -13.44 1.52 -9.84
CA THR A 72 -12.53 1.18 -10.94
C THR A 72 -11.32 0.38 -10.50
N GLY A 73 -11.24 -0.01 -9.23
CA GLY A 73 -10.17 -0.76 -8.60
C GLY A 73 -10.67 -1.85 -7.65
N SER A 74 -9.79 -2.27 -6.77
CA SER A 74 -10.08 -3.24 -5.71
C SER A 74 -9.94 -2.57 -4.34
N TRP A 75 -10.68 -3.06 -3.34
CA TRP A 75 -10.74 -2.40 -2.04
C TRP A 75 -11.10 -3.35 -0.91
N SER A 76 -10.71 -2.99 0.31
CA SER A 76 -11.17 -3.59 1.55
C SER A 76 -11.46 -2.49 2.58
N LEU A 77 -12.57 -2.64 3.31
CA LEU A 77 -12.89 -1.83 4.48
C LEU A 77 -12.63 -2.59 5.79
N LYS A 78 -11.89 -3.71 5.70
CA LYS A 78 -11.52 -4.57 6.82
C LYS A 78 -10.01 -4.76 6.94
N ALA A 79 -9.23 -3.95 6.23
CA ALA A 79 -7.80 -3.90 6.47
C ALA A 79 -7.54 -3.38 7.88
N ARG A 80 -6.45 -3.82 8.51
CA ARG A 80 -6.21 -3.53 9.93
C ARG A 80 -4.84 -2.90 10.16
N SER A 81 -4.84 -1.91 11.02
CA SER A 81 -3.64 -1.41 11.67
C SER A 81 -3.06 -2.47 12.64
N VAL A 82 -1.81 -2.29 13.03
CA VAL A 82 -1.21 -3.02 14.16
C VAL A 82 -1.47 -2.28 15.47
N LEU A 83 -1.28 -2.96 16.60
CA LEU A 83 -1.40 -2.34 17.92
C LEU A 83 -0.03 -1.86 18.43
N PRO A 84 -0.01 -0.71 19.12
CA PRO A 84 -1.12 0.23 19.30
C PRO A 84 -1.55 0.86 17.97
N SER A 85 -2.86 1.13 17.81
CA SER A 85 -3.42 1.76 16.61
C SER A 85 -3.10 3.26 16.59
N SER A 86 -1.83 3.59 16.38
CA SER A 86 -1.31 4.95 16.46
C SER A 86 -0.31 5.27 15.35
N SER A 87 -0.11 6.56 15.11
CA SER A 87 0.45 7.09 13.86
C SER A 87 1.87 6.59 13.56
N ALA A 88 2.89 6.90 14.36
CA ALA A 88 4.25 6.49 14.01
C ALA A 88 4.40 4.96 13.92
N VAL A 89 3.70 4.21 14.77
CA VAL A 89 3.70 2.73 14.77
C VAL A 89 3.19 2.18 13.44
N ASN A 90 2.07 2.70 12.96
CA ASN A 90 1.41 2.17 11.77
C ASN A 90 1.99 2.73 10.47
N TRP A 91 2.44 3.99 10.44
CA TRP A 91 3.20 4.51 9.30
C TRP A 91 4.52 3.77 9.12
N ALA A 92 5.26 3.51 10.23
CA ALA A 92 6.46 2.67 10.17
C ALA A 92 6.13 1.27 9.66
N SER A 93 5.10 0.62 10.23
CA SER A 93 4.68 -0.72 9.80
C SER A 93 4.34 -0.75 8.31
N MET A 94 3.58 0.22 7.81
CA MET A 94 3.18 0.34 6.41
C MET A 94 4.37 0.45 5.46
N LEU A 95 5.32 1.31 5.79
CA LEU A 95 6.48 1.58 4.94
C LEU A 95 7.58 0.52 5.08
N MET A 96 7.67 -0.13 6.23
CA MET A 96 8.73 -1.09 6.59
C MET A 96 8.31 -2.55 6.46
N GLY A 97 7.07 -2.83 6.05
CA GLY A 97 6.59 -4.19 5.79
C GLY A 97 6.68 -5.15 6.98
N ALA A 98 6.72 -4.65 8.22
CA ALA A 98 6.87 -5.41 9.45
C ALA A 98 6.14 -4.71 10.61
N GLY A 99 5.96 -5.41 11.71
CA GLY A 99 5.29 -4.88 12.90
C GLY A 99 6.23 -4.16 13.87
N PRO A 100 5.69 -3.57 14.95
CA PRO A 100 6.47 -2.80 15.92
C PRO A 100 7.53 -3.62 16.65
N THR A 101 7.36 -4.93 16.79
CA THR A 101 8.37 -5.82 17.39
C THR A 101 9.61 -5.98 16.51
N GLU A 102 9.51 -5.79 15.21
CA GLU A 102 10.63 -5.86 14.27
C GLU A 102 11.27 -4.49 14.04
N HIS A 103 10.46 -3.45 13.75
CA HIS A 103 11.02 -2.13 13.45
C HIS A 103 11.32 -1.28 14.70
N GLY A 104 10.69 -1.59 15.83
CA GLY A 104 11.00 -0.99 17.13
C GLY A 104 10.27 0.30 17.47
N TYR A 105 9.50 0.89 16.56
CA TYR A 105 8.67 2.08 16.83
C TYR A 105 7.37 1.63 17.50
N THR A 106 7.14 2.06 18.75
CA THR A 106 6.04 1.53 19.59
C THR A 106 5.12 2.61 20.13
N GLU A 107 5.47 3.89 19.97
CA GLU A 107 4.73 5.03 20.49
C GLU A 107 4.14 5.89 19.35
N TRP A 108 3.10 6.65 19.62
CA TRP A 108 2.40 7.47 18.62
C TRP A 108 3.31 8.51 17.94
N GLY A 109 4.26 9.06 18.66
CA GLY A 109 5.18 10.11 18.19
C GLY A 109 6.63 9.67 18.14
N SER A 110 6.91 8.37 17.98
CA SER A 110 8.27 7.82 17.92
C SER A 110 9.15 8.55 16.92
N LYS A 111 10.28 9.06 17.40
CA LYS A 111 11.32 9.67 16.56
C LYS A 111 12.51 8.75 16.36
N THR A 112 12.67 7.80 17.24
CA THR A 112 13.66 6.72 17.24
C THR A 112 12.98 5.47 17.75
N PRO A 113 13.43 4.25 17.36
CA PRO A 113 12.86 3.03 17.90
C PRO A 113 13.01 2.95 19.41
N GLU A 114 11.94 2.70 20.15
CA GLU A 114 11.96 2.44 21.60
C GLU A 114 12.51 1.05 21.93
N ILE A 115 12.29 0.09 21.02
CA ILE A 115 12.90 -1.23 21.06
C ILE A 115 13.97 -1.27 19.95
N PRO A 116 15.19 -1.77 20.22
CA PRO A 116 16.18 -1.91 19.15
C PRO A 116 15.61 -2.66 17.95
N SER A 117 15.67 -2.04 16.76
CA SER A 117 15.20 -2.68 15.54
C SER A 117 15.90 -4.03 15.31
N ALA A 118 15.17 -5.04 14.86
CA ALA A 118 15.71 -6.39 14.61
C ALA A 118 16.85 -6.38 13.58
N THR A 119 16.87 -5.38 12.71
CA THR A 119 17.97 -5.07 11.77
C THR A 119 17.90 -3.61 11.38
N THR A 120 19.03 -3.06 10.91
CA THR A 120 19.08 -1.69 10.36
C THR A 120 19.78 -1.69 9.01
N THR A 121 19.41 -0.74 8.17
CA THR A 121 20.10 -0.48 6.91
C THR A 121 21.33 0.40 7.13
N LYS A 122 22.12 0.60 6.09
CA LYS A 122 23.19 1.62 6.08
C LYS A 122 22.67 3.06 6.33
N TYR A 123 21.37 3.27 6.27
CA TYR A 123 20.71 4.54 6.55
C TYR A 123 20.26 4.70 8.01
N GLY A 124 20.56 3.72 8.87
CA GLY A 124 20.42 3.83 10.32
C GLY A 124 19.09 3.40 10.94
N ILE A 125 18.08 3.04 10.11
CA ILE A 125 16.79 2.54 10.58
C ILE A 125 16.43 1.21 9.94
N PHE A 126 15.36 0.58 10.41
CA PHE A 126 14.82 -0.65 9.84
C PHE A 126 14.50 -0.45 8.34
N PRO A 127 14.74 -1.45 7.46
CA PRO A 127 14.56 -1.29 6.02
C PRO A 127 13.10 -0.95 5.66
N SER A 128 12.91 0.21 5.01
CA SER A 128 11.64 0.62 4.42
C SER A 128 11.62 0.36 2.92
N ILE A 129 10.46 0.56 2.31
CA ILE A 129 10.31 0.48 0.85
C ILE A 129 11.27 1.43 0.11
N PHE A 130 11.68 2.55 0.72
CA PHE A 130 12.59 3.50 0.11
C PHE A 130 14.01 2.93 -0.01
N SER A 131 14.57 2.34 1.06
CA SER A 131 15.88 1.68 0.98
C SER A 131 15.84 0.46 0.07
N VAL A 132 14.75 -0.33 0.10
CA VAL A 132 14.54 -1.48 -0.80
C VAL A 132 14.58 -1.05 -2.27
N ILE A 133 13.93 0.06 -2.63
CA ILE A 133 13.99 0.63 -3.97
C ILE A 133 15.41 1.12 -4.28
N ARG A 134 16.01 1.92 -3.39
CA ARG A 134 17.34 2.51 -3.62
C ARG A 134 18.41 1.46 -3.85
N ASP A 135 18.38 0.38 -3.08
CA ASP A 135 19.39 -0.69 -3.19
C ASP A 135 19.23 -1.53 -4.48
N GLN A 136 18.01 -1.74 -4.95
CA GLN A 136 17.75 -2.58 -6.14
C GLN A 136 17.59 -1.77 -7.44
N LYS A 137 17.23 -0.49 -7.33
CA LYS A 137 17.01 0.45 -8.45
C LYS A 137 17.66 1.80 -8.15
N PRO A 138 19.00 1.88 -8.09
CA PRO A 138 19.72 3.06 -7.59
C PRO A 138 19.41 4.36 -8.34
N ASN A 139 19.00 4.27 -9.60
CA ASN A 139 18.64 5.40 -10.45
C ASN A 139 17.14 5.76 -10.42
N ALA A 140 16.29 4.97 -9.71
CA ALA A 140 14.89 5.26 -9.61
C ALA A 140 14.65 6.50 -8.74
N LYS A 141 13.86 7.46 -9.25
CA LYS A 141 13.43 8.61 -8.47
C LYS A 141 12.32 8.18 -7.50
N THR A 142 12.46 8.57 -6.24
CA THR A 142 11.42 8.38 -5.21
C THR A 142 11.08 9.71 -4.57
N ALA A 143 9.85 9.87 -4.12
CA ALA A 143 9.39 11.08 -3.45
C ALA A 143 8.61 10.74 -2.19
N VAL A 144 8.80 11.54 -1.14
CA VAL A 144 7.96 11.57 0.05
C VAL A 144 7.53 13.01 0.32
N ILE A 145 6.24 13.22 0.42
CA ILE A 145 5.62 14.50 0.77
C ILE A 145 4.71 14.22 1.96
N TYR A 146 4.93 14.88 3.07
CA TYR A 146 4.20 14.57 4.29
C TYR A 146 3.78 15.81 5.06
N SER A 147 2.55 15.82 5.53
CA SER A 147 1.97 16.89 6.34
C SER A 147 2.51 16.84 7.76
N TRP A 148 2.20 15.78 8.50
CA TRP A 148 2.68 15.60 9.86
C TRP A 148 4.19 15.35 9.92
N PRO A 149 4.96 16.17 10.70
CA PRO A 149 6.41 16.06 10.78
C PRO A 149 6.93 14.73 11.33
N GLY A 150 6.08 13.96 12.02
CA GLY A 150 6.41 12.63 12.57
C GLY A 150 6.73 11.57 11.51
N ILE A 151 6.37 11.77 10.24
CA ILE A 151 6.80 10.89 9.14
C ILE A 151 8.32 10.98 8.89
N GLY A 152 8.91 12.14 9.09
CA GLY A 152 10.33 12.37 8.79
C GLY A 152 11.32 11.41 9.46
N PRO A 153 11.13 11.03 10.74
CA PRO A 153 11.95 10.02 11.42
C PRO A 153 11.72 8.57 10.95
N LEU A 154 10.61 8.28 10.28
CA LEU A 154 10.21 6.93 9.86
C LEU A 154 10.70 6.56 8.45
N VAL A 155 11.43 7.47 7.78
CA VAL A 155 11.91 7.26 6.41
C VAL A 155 13.42 7.50 6.30
N GLU A 156 14.09 6.70 5.49
CA GLU A 156 15.52 6.85 5.19
C GLU A 156 15.75 8.00 4.20
N LYS A 157 15.86 9.23 4.69
CA LYS A 157 15.96 10.44 3.84
C LYS A 157 17.05 10.35 2.79
N ASP A 158 18.20 9.75 3.12
CA ASP A 158 19.33 9.58 2.19
C ASP A 158 19.08 8.53 1.10
N ALA A 159 18.04 7.69 1.26
CA ALA A 159 17.58 6.75 0.24
C ALA A 159 16.58 7.40 -0.74
N ILE A 160 16.04 8.59 -0.42
CA ILE A 160 14.94 9.23 -1.12
C ILE A 160 15.45 10.36 -2.02
N SER A 161 14.91 10.47 -3.23
CA SER A 161 15.33 11.52 -4.18
C SER A 161 14.74 12.89 -3.86
N ILE A 162 13.49 12.92 -3.38
CA ILE A 162 12.73 14.15 -3.11
C ILE A 162 12.02 14.00 -1.77
N VAL A 163 12.39 14.83 -0.78
CA VAL A 163 11.78 14.84 0.55
C VAL A 163 11.19 16.23 0.78
N VAL A 164 9.89 16.31 1.01
CA VAL A 164 9.17 17.57 1.22
C VAL A 164 8.33 17.50 2.49
N PRO A 165 8.78 18.12 3.60
CA PRO A 165 7.93 18.31 4.77
C PRO A 165 6.91 19.43 4.49
N GLY A 166 5.64 19.16 4.77
CA GLY A 166 4.52 20.06 4.53
C GLY A 166 4.17 20.94 5.72
N ASN A 167 4.75 20.67 6.92
CA ASN A 167 4.54 21.44 8.15
C ASN A 167 3.05 21.62 8.48
N ASP A 168 2.34 20.50 8.62
CA ASP A 168 0.91 20.41 8.96
C ASP A 168 -0.02 21.10 7.93
N ASN A 169 0.39 21.11 6.65
CA ASN A 169 -0.39 21.69 5.56
C ASN A 169 -0.69 20.67 4.46
N ASP A 170 -1.85 20.06 4.54
CA ASP A 170 -2.33 19.04 3.59
C ASP A 170 -2.52 19.59 2.17
N ASP A 171 -3.00 20.83 2.03
CA ASP A 171 -3.20 21.42 0.71
C ASP A 171 -1.87 21.64 -0.01
N PHE A 172 -0.87 22.13 0.73
CA PHE A 172 0.51 22.24 0.23
C PHE A 172 1.06 20.85 -0.17
N CYS A 173 0.81 19.81 0.65
CA CYS A 173 1.26 18.46 0.35
C CYS A 173 0.62 17.92 -0.94
N ALA A 174 -0.69 18.08 -1.10
CA ALA A 174 -1.40 17.62 -2.29
C ALA A 174 -0.95 18.38 -3.56
N ASP A 175 -0.78 19.70 -3.49
CA ASP A 175 -0.33 20.53 -4.60
C ASP A 175 1.13 20.23 -4.99
N THR A 176 1.98 20.04 -4.00
CA THR A 176 3.38 19.66 -4.21
C THR A 176 3.49 18.26 -4.81
N ALA A 177 2.73 17.29 -4.29
CA ALA A 177 2.68 15.95 -4.86
C ALA A 177 2.22 15.97 -6.34
N ALA A 178 1.16 16.71 -6.64
CA ALA A 178 0.68 16.86 -8.01
C ALA A 178 1.75 17.48 -8.94
N THR A 179 2.49 18.46 -8.45
CA THR A 179 3.59 19.09 -9.19
C THR A 179 4.74 18.12 -9.44
N ILE A 180 5.18 17.38 -8.41
CA ILE A 180 6.27 16.41 -8.51
C ILE A 180 5.88 15.24 -9.43
N ILE A 181 4.66 14.71 -9.31
CA ILE A 181 4.17 13.62 -10.19
C ILE A 181 4.22 14.08 -11.65
N LYS A 182 3.75 15.26 -11.99
CA LYS A 182 3.75 15.79 -13.38
C LYS A 182 5.16 16.04 -13.89
N ARG A 183 6.03 16.62 -13.09
CA ARG A 183 7.37 17.05 -13.50
C ARG A 183 8.38 15.88 -13.54
N ASP A 184 8.42 15.09 -12.46
CA ASP A 184 9.49 14.12 -12.22
C ASP A 184 9.09 12.67 -12.50
N LYS A 185 7.79 12.37 -12.50
CA LYS A 185 7.23 11.02 -12.70
C LYS A 185 7.97 9.98 -11.86
N PRO A 186 7.95 10.10 -10.49
CA PRO A 186 8.74 9.22 -9.65
C PRO A 186 8.32 7.76 -9.79
N TYR A 187 9.26 6.84 -9.59
CA TYR A 187 9.02 5.41 -9.54
C TYR A 187 8.13 5.02 -8.35
N PHE A 188 8.34 5.70 -7.20
CA PHE A 188 7.49 5.60 -6.03
C PHE A 188 7.27 6.98 -5.41
N THR A 189 6.02 7.29 -5.08
CA THR A 189 5.63 8.51 -4.36
C THR A 189 4.80 8.13 -3.16
N PHE A 190 5.18 8.58 -1.98
CA PHE A 190 4.34 8.54 -0.79
C PHE A 190 3.88 9.94 -0.45
N VAL A 191 2.57 10.12 -0.34
CA VAL A 191 1.92 11.38 0.05
C VAL A 191 1.15 11.14 1.35
N HIS A 192 1.54 11.81 2.42
CA HIS A 192 0.84 11.76 3.70
C HIS A 192 0.00 13.03 3.89
N LEU A 193 -1.26 12.83 4.23
CA LEU A 193 -2.22 13.85 4.63
C LEU A 193 -2.55 13.63 6.12
N ASP A 194 -2.48 14.66 6.94
CA ASP A 194 -2.71 14.62 8.40
C ASP A 194 -4.19 14.54 8.77
N GLU A 195 -5.05 14.97 7.87
CA GLU A 195 -6.49 14.88 8.05
C GLU A 195 -7.04 13.53 7.54
N PRO A 196 -8.05 13.00 8.20
CA PRO A 196 -8.96 13.62 9.17
C PRO A 196 -8.56 13.49 10.65
N ASP A 197 -7.35 13.02 10.99
CA ASP A 197 -6.94 12.76 12.38
C ASP A 197 -6.92 14.04 13.23
N HIS A 198 -6.34 15.13 12.72
CA HIS A 198 -6.34 16.42 13.43
C HIS A 198 -7.77 16.86 13.81
N THR A 199 -8.73 16.72 12.91
CA THR A 199 -10.14 17.02 13.20
C THR A 199 -10.72 16.02 14.20
N GLY A 200 -10.33 14.74 14.11
CA GLY A 200 -10.71 13.70 15.08
C GLY A 200 -10.28 14.06 16.50
N HIS A 201 -9.06 14.50 16.70
CA HIS A 201 -8.55 14.94 18.00
C HIS A 201 -9.19 16.22 18.52
N SER A 202 -9.37 17.20 17.66
CA SER A 202 -9.88 18.51 18.08
C SER A 202 -11.38 18.50 18.36
N ILE A 203 -12.18 17.84 17.51
CA ILE A 203 -13.66 17.87 17.55
C ILE A 203 -14.23 16.48 17.88
N GLY A 204 -13.70 15.42 17.27
CA GLY A 204 -14.12 14.04 17.49
C GLY A 204 -14.34 13.27 16.18
N HIS A 205 -13.99 12.00 16.23
CA HIS A 205 -14.32 11.03 15.18
C HIS A 205 -15.85 10.84 15.06
N ARG A 206 -16.35 10.48 13.87
CA ARG A 206 -17.78 10.30 13.56
C ARG A 206 -18.65 11.55 13.76
N THR A 207 -18.07 12.73 13.99
CA THR A 207 -18.80 13.99 14.06
C THR A 207 -19.08 14.57 12.68
N PRO A 208 -20.09 15.46 12.53
CA PRO A 208 -20.29 16.16 11.27
C PRO A 208 -19.05 16.86 10.75
N ALA A 209 -18.25 17.49 11.62
CA ALA A 209 -17.00 18.14 11.24
C ALA A 209 -15.95 17.16 10.67
N TYR A 210 -15.86 15.96 11.24
CA TYR A 210 -15.01 14.89 10.71
C TYR A 210 -15.43 14.50 9.29
N TYR A 211 -16.72 14.34 9.04
CA TYR A 211 -17.23 14.04 7.70
C TYR A 211 -17.07 15.20 6.70
N GLU A 212 -17.18 16.45 7.15
CA GLU A 212 -16.87 17.63 6.33
C GLU A 212 -15.38 17.68 5.97
N GLN A 213 -14.51 17.30 6.92
CA GLN A 213 -13.08 17.24 6.65
C GLN A 213 -12.72 16.13 5.64
N LEU A 214 -13.39 14.98 5.72
CA LEU A 214 -13.24 13.92 4.71
C LEU A 214 -13.58 14.38 3.28
N GLN A 215 -14.52 15.32 3.10
CA GLN A 215 -14.80 15.91 1.79
C GLN A 215 -13.59 16.72 1.26
N LYS A 216 -12.88 17.43 2.16
CA LYS A 216 -11.66 18.16 1.78
C LYS A 216 -10.50 17.20 1.47
N VAL A 217 -10.37 16.12 2.24
CA VAL A 217 -9.40 15.03 1.97
C VAL A 217 -9.68 14.43 0.59
N ASP A 218 -10.94 14.18 0.24
CA ASP A 218 -11.32 13.64 -1.07
C ASP A 218 -10.94 14.58 -2.23
N ILE A 219 -11.05 15.89 -2.06
CA ILE A 219 -10.59 16.87 -3.06
C ILE A 219 -9.06 16.75 -3.27
N ARG A 220 -8.29 16.59 -2.19
CA ARG A 220 -6.85 16.40 -2.25
C ARG A 220 -6.48 15.09 -2.95
N ILE A 221 -7.19 14.00 -2.64
CA ILE A 221 -7.06 12.71 -3.34
C ILE A 221 -7.32 12.92 -4.84
N GLY A 222 -8.43 13.58 -5.21
CA GLY A 222 -8.79 13.88 -6.60
C GLY A 222 -7.69 14.66 -7.34
N LYS A 223 -7.06 15.63 -6.67
CA LYS A 223 -5.94 16.42 -7.21
C LYS A 223 -4.71 15.55 -7.52
N ILE A 224 -4.35 14.64 -6.61
CA ILE A 224 -3.21 13.71 -6.80
C ILE A 224 -3.51 12.72 -7.93
N VAL A 225 -4.72 12.15 -7.96
CA VAL A 225 -5.17 11.24 -9.03
C VAL A 225 -5.17 11.93 -10.39
N GLN A 226 -5.65 13.17 -10.45
CA GLN A 226 -5.66 13.95 -11.69
C GLN A 226 -4.24 14.24 -12.18
N ALA A 227 -3.29 14.48 -11.28
CA ALA A 227 -1.90 14.72 -11.65
C ALA A 227 -1.24 13.51 -12.35
N VAL A 228 -1.62 12.27 -12.00
CA VAL A 228 -1.18 11.05 -12.70
C VAL A 228 -1.68 11.04 -14.15
N LYS A 229 -2.93 11.45 -14.38
CA LYS A 229 -3.52 11.58 -15.72
C LYS A 229 -2.85 12.69 -16.52
N ASP A 230 -2.71 13.89 -15.93
CA ASP A 230 -2.06 15.02 -16.54
C ASP A 230 -0.59 14.76 -16.91
N ALA A 231 0.07 13.89 -16.15
CA ALA A 231 1.43 13.43 -16.46
C ALA A 231 1.49 12.43 -17.63
N GLY A 232 0.34 11.90 -18.07
CA GLY A 232 0.27 10.88 -19.13
C GLY A 232 0.88 9.54 -18.73
N ILE A 233 0.80 9.16 -17.43
CA ILE A 233 1.36 7.92 -16.89
C ILE A 233 0.29 7.01 -16.29
N GLU A 234 -1.00 7.29 -16.47
CA GLU A 234 -2.11 6.52 -15.88
C GLU A 234 -2.02 5.01 -16.22
N ASP A 235 -1.72 4.67 -17.47
CA ASP A 235 -1.63 3.29 -17.96
C ASP A 235 -0.40 2.52 -17.46
N GLU A 236 0.49 3.16 -16.70
CA GLU A 236 1.71 2.61 -16.13
C GLU A 236 1.79 2.82 -14.62
N THR A 237 0.69 3.31 -14.00
CA THR A 237 0.64 3.69 -12.58
C THR A 237 -0.34 2.81 -11.81
N ILE A 238 0.04 2.50 -10.58
CA ILE A 238 -0.86 2.00 -9.54
C ILE A 238 -0.95 3.05 -8.43
N ILE A 239 -2.17 3.34 -8.00
CA ILE A 239 -2.49 4.19 -6.86
C ILE A 239 -2.96 3.29 -5.73
N ILE A 240 -2.37 3.41 -4.55
CA ILE A 240 -2.82 2.79 -3.30
C ILE A 240 -3.25 3.90 -2.37
N LEU A 241 -4.41 3.76 -1.74
CA LEU A 241 -4.87 4.64 -0.69
C LEU A 241 -5.13 3.81 0.56
N SER A 242 -4.62 4.27 1.69
CA SER A 242 -4.87 3.65 2.99
C SER A 242 -4.74 4.68 4.11
N ALA A 243 -5.00 4.22 5.33
CA ALA A 243 -4.80 4.94 6.57
C ALA A 243 -3.88 4.13 7.48
N ASP A 244 -3.39 4.77 8.50
CA ASP A 244 -2.60 4.15 9.57
C ASP A 244 -3.49 3.60 10.70
N HIS A 245 -4.55 4.29 11.05
CA HIS A 245 -5.57 3.89 12.02
C HIS A 245 -6.90 4.62 11.77
N GLY A 246 -7.91 4.27 12.49
CA GLY A 246 -9.13 5.05 12.65
C GLY A 246 -9.14 5.76 13.99
N GLY A 247 -10.32 5.91 14.62
CA GLY A 247 -10.41 6.53 15.93
C GLY A 247 -11.80 6.50 16.52
N THR A 248 -11.88 6.81 17.81
CA THR A 248 -13.12 6.87 18.57
C THR A 248 -13.11 8.03 19.55
N GLY A 249 -14.25 8.73 19.72
CA GLY A 249 -14.26 9.94 20.53
C GLY A 249 -13.27 10.97 19.99
N LYS A 250 -12.31 11.38 20.80
CA LYS A 250 -11.23 12.30 20.43
C LYS A 250 -9.83 11.64 20.43
N GLY A 251 -9.76 10.33 20.19
CA GLY A 251 -8.47 9.63 20.24
C GLY A 251 -8.47 8.33 19.49
N HIS A 252 -7.30 7.68 19.56
CA HIS A 252 -6.97 6.40 18.96
C HIS A 252 -5.87 5.72 19.82
N GLY A 253 -5.32 4.60 19.35
CA GLY A 253 -4.28 3.84 20.05
C GLY A 253 -4.80 2.60 20.76
N GLY A 254 -6.13 2.45 20.81
CA GLY A 254 -6.80 1.31 21.43
C GLY A 254 -7.00 0.14 20.47
N LYS A 255 -7.96 -0.70 20.79
CA LYS A 255 -8.22 -1.99 20.12
C LYS A 255 -9.65 -2.16 19.60
N SER A 256 -10.44 -1.10 19.59
CA SER A 256 -11.78 -1.14 19.00
C SER A 256 -11.69 -1.28 17.48
N LEU A 257 -12.71 -1.83 16.83
CA LEU A 257 -12.74 -1.91 15.37
C LEU A 257 -12.70 -0.53 14.72
N ASP A 258 -13.31 0.48 15.36
CA ASP A 258 -13.27 1.86 14.89
C ASP A 258 -11.84 2.44 14.84
N GLU A 259 -10.94 1.96 15.71
CA GLU A 259 -9.55 2.38 15.76
C GLU A 259 -8.64 1.56 14.84
N VAL A 260 -8.94 0.26 14.67
CA VAL A 260 -8.04 -0.65 13.94
C VAL A 260 -8.46 -0.94 12.50
N GLU A 261 -9.77 -0.82 12.13
CA GLU A 261 -10.18 -1.03 10.75
C GLU A 261 -9.99 0.22 9.90
N ILE A 262 -9.23 0.07 8.82
CA ILE A 262 -8.82 1.13 7.91
C ILE A 262 -9.28 0.81 6.48
N PRO A 263 -9.56 1.82 5.63
CA PRO A 263 -9.76 1.59 4.22
C PRO A 263 -8.42 1.22 3.55
N TRP A 264 -8.48 0.26 2.64
CA TRP A 264 -7.37 -0.08 1.77
C TRP A 264 -7.89 -0.19 0.34
N VAL A 265 -7.43 0.67 -0.54
CA VAL A 265 -7.91 0.78 -1.92
C VAL A 265 -6.72 0.73 -2.86
N ILE A 266 -6.83 -0.05 -3.92
CA ILE A 266 -5.83 -0.13 -4.97
C ILE A 266 -6.49 0.05 -6.33
N ASN A 267 -5.89 0.88 -7.18
CA ASN A 267 -6.43 1.20 -8.50
C ASN A 267 -5.29 1.34 -9.51
N GLY A 268 -5.53 0.97 -10.76
CA GLY A 268 -4.56 1.14 -11.84
C GLY A 268 -4.42 -0.10 -12.71
N VAL A 269 -3.31 -0.16 -13.43
CA VAL A 269 -3.08 -1.22 -14.41
C VAL A 269 -3.00 -2.60 -13.76
N GLY A 270 -3.76 -3.56 -14.32
CA GLY A 270 -3.80 -4.94 -13.81
C GLY A 270 -4.65 -5.18 -12.58
N VAL A 271 -5.24 -4.14 -12.00
CA VAL A 271 -6.13 -4.25 -10.85
C VAL A 271 -7.55 -4.66 -11.30
N LYS A 272 -8.20 -5.56 -10.56
CA LYS A 272 -9.60 -5.88 -10.75
C LYS A 272 -10.47 -4.67 -10.49
N LYS A 273 -11.58 -4.54 -11.24
CA LYS A 273 -12.51 -3.41 -11.08
C LYS A 273 -13.68 -3.79 -10.18
N ASN A 274 -14.10 -2.85 -9.33
CA ASN A 274 -15.21 -3.01 -8.37
C ASN A 274 -15.10 -4.33 -7.60
N HIS A 275 -13.89 -4.64 -7.12
CA HIS A 275 -13.62 -5.91 -6.45
C HIS A 275 -13.32 -5.68 -4.96
N GLU A 276 -14.19 -6.23 -4.11
CA GLU A 276 -13.93 -6.27 -2.67
C GLU A 276 -12.94 -7.40 -2.37
N ILE A 277 -11.76 -7.03 -1.87
CA ILE A 277 -10.71 -7.97 -1.49
C ILE A 277 -11.17 -8.76 -0.27
N LYS A 278 -11.08 -10.09 -0.34
CA LYS A 278 -11.48 -11.01 0.73
C LYS A 278 -10.33 -11.44 1.62
N ASP A 279 -9.10 -11.30 1.14
CA ASP A 279 -7.92 -11.60 1.92
C ASP A 279 -7.82 -10.65 3.14
N VAL A 280 -7.27 -11.17 4.23
CA VAL A 280 -6.93 -10.35 5.40
C VAL A 280 -5.76 -9.46 5.03
N ILE A 281 -5.92 -8.16 5.24
CA ILE A 281 -4.87 -7.17 5.01
C ILE A 281 -4.48 -6.56 6.36
N ILE A 282 -3.19 -6.59 6.67
CA ILE A 282 -2.62 -5.84 7.77
C ILE A 282 -1.79 -4.69 7.20
N THR A 283 -1.69 -3.57 7.88
CA THR A 283 -1.06 -2.34 7.36
C THR A 283 0.33 -2.59 6.76
N TYR A 284 1.14 -3.49 7.33
CA TYR A 284 2.47 -3.84 6.82
C TYR A 284 2.46 -4.61 5.48
N ASP A 285 1.31 -5.14 5.04
CA ASP A 285 1.17 -5.78 3.73
C ASP A 285 1.25 -4.76 2.59
N THR A 286 1.02 -3.48 2.89
CA THR A 286 1.11 -2.39 1.91
C THR A 286 2.53 -2.25 1.35
N GLY A 287 3.56 -2.20 2.22
CA GLY A 287 4.96 -2.15 1.76
C GLY A 287 5.36 -3.36 0.93
N ALA A 288 4.93 -4.56 1.35
CA ALA A 288 5.17 -5.81 0.62
C ALA A 288 4.45 -5.83 -0.74
N THR A 289 3.23 -5.30 -0.80
CA THR A 289 2.46 -5.16 -2.04
C THR A 289 3.16 -4.20 -3.02
N ILE A 290 3.63 -3.06 -2.55
CA ILE A 290 4.40 -2.10 -3.37
C ILE A 290 5.67 -2.77 -3.92
N ALA A 291 6.42 -3.47 -3.08
CA ALA A 291 7.62 -4.19 -3.50
C ALA A 291 7.30 -5.25 -4.58
N TRP A 292 6.23 -6.02 -4.40
CA TRP A 292 5.79 -7.03 -5.36
C TRP A 292 5.36 -6.40 -6.69
N ILE A 293 4.56 -5.33 -6.68
CA ILE A 293 4.13 -4.57 -7.87
C ILE A 293 5.35 -4.10 -8.67
N LEU A 294 6.37 -3.59 -7.99
CA LEU A 294 7.58 -3.04 -8.59
C LEU A 294 8.64 -4.12 -8.92
N GLY A 295 8.33 -5.41 -8.69
CA GLY A 295 9.24 -6.52 -8.96
C GLY A 295 10.50 -6.53 -8.10
N LEU A 296 10.38 -6.04 -6.86
CA LEU A 296 11.48 -5.94 -5.90
C LEU A 296 11.49 -7.15 -4.95
N LYS A 297 12.66 -7.53 -4.50
CA LYS A 297 12.83 -8.54 -3.45
C LYS A 297 12.67 -7.88 -2.09
N THR A 298 11.75 -8.38 -1.27
CA THR A 298 11.57 -7.92 0.10
C THR A 298 12.68 -8.41 1.01
N PRO A 299 13.11 -7.63 2.00
CA PRO A 299 14.03 -8.09 3.04
C PRO A 299 13.45 -9.28 3.82
N GLN A 300 14.30 -10.19 4.28
CA GLN A 300 13.87 -11.33 5.11
C GLN A 300 13.23 -10.88 6.44
N SER A 301 13.59 -9.69 6.91
CA SER A 301 13.03 -9.09 8.13
C SER A 301 11.58 -8.62 7.98
N TRP A 302 11.07 -8.47 6.76
CA TRP A 302 9.68 -8.11 6.52
C TRP A 302 8.74 -9.28 6.81
N ARG A 303 7.53 -8.98 7.29
CA ARG A 303 6.46 -9.94 7.59
C ARG A 303 5.28 -9.79 6.65
N GLY A 304 5.15 -8.65 6.03
CA GLY A 304 4.08 -8.33 5.09
C GLY A 304 4.08 -9.26 3.88
N LYS A 305 2.88 -9.51 3.36
CA LYS A 305 2.62 -10.30 2.16
C LYS A 305 1.94 -9.42 1.11
N ALA A 306 2.22 -9.68 -0.15
CA ALA A 306 1.55 -8.96 -1.24
C ALA A 306 0.05 -9.31 -1.27
N VAL A 307 -0.80 -8.29 -1.40
CA VAL A 307 -2.25 -8.42 -1.56
C VAL A 307 -2.56 -8.77 -3.01
N GLY A 308 -2.46 -10.07 -3.32
CA GLY A 308 -2.64 -10.58 -4.69
C GLY A 308 -4.10 -10.64 -5.16
N ASP A 309 -5.06 -10.80 -4.24
CA ASP A 309 -6.50 -10.89 -4.58
C ASP A 309 -7.02 -9.65 -5.33
N GLY A 310 -6.40 -8.50 -5.18
CA GLY A 310 -6.75 -7.28 -5.90
C GLY A 310 -6.42 -7.28 -7.40
N PHE A 311 -5.66 -8.24 -7.91
CA PHE A 311 -5.15 -8.26 -9.29
C PHE A 311 -5.83 -9.31 -10.17
N GLN A 312 -5.79 -9.04 -11.49
CA GLN A 312 -6.36 -9.94 -12.54
C GLN A 312 -5.53 -11.19 -12.71
#